data_95c6b3edeaf5bc31f514af1252adb7b6
#
_entry.id   95c6b3edeaf5bc31f514af1252adb7b6
#
_cell.length_a   1.000
_cell.length_b   1.000
_cell.length_c   1.000
_cell.angle_alpha   90.00
_cell.angle_beta   90.00
_cell.angle_gamma   90.00
#
_symmetry.space_group_name_H-M   'P 1'
#
loop_
_entity.id
_entity.type
_entity.pdbx_description
1 polymer ?
#
loop_
_entity_poly.entity_id
_entity_poly.type
_entity_poly.pdbx_seq_one_letter_code
_entity_poly.pdbx_strand_id
1 'polypeptide(L)'
;FEVKTDGTVGAIQVDVNYKGSETGWITAKVNDGDVVVTVARNTGDARTADVVLSAKGAESVTVAISQKAVFSSDLVGRYTPYVPDPENPIANFFINPVYADMDPEKVPQIDMGFLLGVHGYTWPVTTVTGLANQLVGMMYGGGLTYFDFKDDGTIGAGYRDMLGFDLTAGPTFGPEVEFPNAETLEVLPVDAITYYTKDGKVYFAIDKEYLTYIGQAELEMDLPQIIDALLAQYPGLGIEATDDYYAIPLKYGVKDGVTTL
;
A
#
# COMPACT_ATOMS: atom_id res chain seq x y z
N PHE A 1 -11.18 4.84 26.34
CA PHE A 1 -11.38 3.47 26.88
C PHE A 1 -11.65 3.52 28.37
N GLU A 2 -12.42 2.54 28.87
CA GLU A 2 -12.78 2.41 30.27
C GLU A 2 -11.70 1.59 31.02
N VAL A 3 -11.24 2.11 32.16
CA VAL A 3 -10.29 1.38 33.03
C VAL A 3 -11.08 0.70 34.14
N LYS A 4 -11.06 -0.64 34.16
CA LYS A 4 -11.67 -1.43 35.21
C LYS A 4 -10.60 -1.91 36.19
N THR A 5 -10.84 -1.76 37.48
CA THR A 5 -9.97 -2.23 38.55
C THR A 5 -10.70 -3.24 39.44
N ASP A 6 -9.98 -4.28 39.86
CA ASP A 6 -10.50 -5.25 40.82
C ASP A 6 -9.92 -4.96 42.19
N GLY A 7 -10.62 -4.09 42.90
CA GLY A 7 -10.23 -3.66 44.25
C GLY A 7 -9.98 -2.15 44.40
N THR A 8 -9.47 -1.76 45.59
CA THR A 8 -9.16 -0.33 45.86
C THR A 8 -7.75 -0.03 45.37
N VAL A 9 -7.68 0.79 44.32
CA VAL A 9 -6.42 1.32 43.76
C VAL A 9 -6.29 2.80 44.08
N GLY A 10 -5.07 3.34 44.02
CA GLY A 10 -4.80 4.77 44.10
C GLY A 10 -5.34 5.52 42.87
N ALA A 11 -5.21 6.84 42.86
CA ALA A 11 -5.55 7.64 41.71
C ALA A 11 -4.78 7.19 40.46
N ILE A 12 -5.49 7.09 39.34
CA ILE A 12 -4.85 6.74 38.06
C ILE A 12 -3.97 7.89 37.61
N GLN A 13 -2.74 7.57 37.26
CA GLN A 13 -1.78 8.46 36.61
C GLN A 13 -1.61 8.01 35.16
N VAL A 14 -1.46 9.00 34.28
CA VAL A 14 -1.32 8.76 32.83
C VAL A 14 -0.05 9.47 32.36
N ASP A 15 0.87 8.70 31.80
CA ASP A 15 2.10 9.19 31.19
C ASP A 15 2.10 8.88 29.69
N VAL A 16 2.69 9.78 28.89
CA VAL A 16 2.86 9.59 27.45
C VAL A 16 4.32 9.50 27.10
N ASN A 17 4.75 8.34 26.61
CA ASN A 17 6.12 8.05 26.21
C ASN A 17 6.23 8.04 24.68
N TYR A 18 6.76 9.12 24.10
CA TYR A 18 6.98 9.23 22.66
C TYR A 18 8.21 8.40 22.23
N LYS A 19 8.09 7.66 21.12
CA LYS A 19 9.16 6.80 20.57
C LYS A 19 9.97 7.47 19.44
N GLY A 20 9.87 8.78 19.30
CA GLY A 20 10.57 9.57 18.29
C GLY A 20 10.90 10.96 18.77
N SER A 21 11.38 11.82 17.87
CA SER A 21 11.72 13.21 18.16
C SER A 21 10.49 14.12 18.33
N GLU A 22 9.34 13.75 17.75
CA GLU A 22 8.12 14.52 17.87
C GLU A 22 7.38 14.20 19.16
N THR A 23 7.02 15.24 19.91
CA THR A 23 6.31 15.13 21.18
C THR A 23 5.10 16.06 21.22
N GLY A 24 4.20 15.86 22.21
CA GLY A 24 3.06 16.78 22.44
C GLY A 24 1.87 16.54 21.51
N TRP A 25 1.89 15.54 20.66
CA TRP A 25 0.77 15.21 19.76
C TRP A 25 -0.30 14.31 20.42
N ILE A 26 -0.07 13.81 21.63
CA ILE A 26 -1.05 13.11 22.44
C ILE A 26 -1.36 13.91 23.69
N THR A 27 -2.65 14.09 23.98
CA THR A 27 -3.12 14.56 25.27
C THR A 27 -3.92 13.42 25.90
N ALA A 28 -3.50 12.97 27.07
CA ALA A 28 -4.20 11.95 27.84
C ALA A 28 -4.62 12.50 29.20
N LYS A 29 -5.87 12.30 29.58
CA LYS A 29 -6.45 12.81 30.84
C LYS A 29 -7.38 11.77 31.46
N VAL A 30 -7.39 11.71 32.77
CA VAL A 30 -8.38 10.97 33.53
C VAL A 30 -9.60 11.84 33.76
N ASN A 31 -10.77 11.37 33.37
CA ASN A 31 -12.04 12.08 33.53
C ASN A 31 -13.09 11.09 34.04
N ASP A 32 -13.58 11.29 35.28
CA ASP A 32 -14.63 10.48 35.91
C ASP A 32 -14.43 8.96 35.86
N GLY A 33 -13.17 8.49 35.96
CA GLY A 33 -12.83 7.06 35.90
C GLY A 33 -12.45 6.57 34.50
N ASP A 34 -12.69 7.36 33.48
CA ASP A 34 -12.26 7.09 32.10
C ASP A 34 -10.92 7.76 31.77
N VAL A 35 -10.15 7.13 30.92
CA VAL A 35 -8.97 7.77 30.32
C VAL A 35 -9.32 8.24 28.90
N VAL A 36 -9.35 9.56 28.75
CA VAL A 36 -9.58 10.18 27.43
C VAL A 36 -8.24 10.49 26.79
N VAL A 37 -7.97 9.87 25.64
CA VAL A 37 -6.79 10.10 24.83
C VAL A 37 -7.20 10.86 23.57
N THR A 38 -6.67 12.08 23.43
CA THR A 38 -6.85 12.88 22.23
C THR A 38 -5.54 12.89 21.44
N VAL A 39 -5.61 12.57 20.18
CA VAL A 39 -4.46 12.47 19.28
C VAL A 39 -4.56 13.58 18.25
N ALA A 40 -3.56 14.45 18.20
CA ALA A 40 -3.48 15.50 17.17
C ALA A 40 -3.24 14.87 15.80
N ARG A 41 -3.83 15.46 14.76
CA ARG A 41 -3.56 15.04 13.37
C ARG A 41 -2.05 15.02 13.11
N ASN A 42 -1.59 13.95 12.48
CA ASN A 42 -0.23 13.89 11.99
C ASN A 42 -0.11 14.72 10.69
N THR A 43 0.94 15.48 10.55
CA THR A 43 1.25 16.29 9.35
C THR A 43 2.66 16.00 8.82
N GLY A 44 3.30 14.96 9.32
CA GLY A 44 4.68 14.58 8.99
C GLY A 44 4.87 13.07 8.90
N ASP A 45 6.04 12.63 9.31
CA ASP A 45 6.43 11.21 9.30
C ASP A 45 5.58 10.37 10.26
N ALA A 46 5.59 9.05 10.04
CA ALA A 46 4.94 8.11 10.94
C ALA A 46 5.49 8.24 12.35
N ARG A 47 4.60 8.23 13.35
CA ARG A 47 4.98 8.42 14.73
C ARG A 47 4.26 7.47 15.68
N THR A 48 4.95 7.11 16.75
CA THR A 48 4.46 6.17 17.75
C THR A 48 4.71 6.69 19.16
N ALA A 49 3.81 6.33 20.07
CA ALA A 49 3.95 6.59 21.49
C ALA A 49 3.24 5.53 22.30
N ASP A 50 3.63 5.37 23.56
CA ASP A 50 2.93 4.56 24.53
C ASP A 50 2.22 5.46 25.54
N VAL A 51 0.94 5.24 25.75
CA VAL A 51 0.18 5.80 26.88
C VAL A 51 0.23 4.78 28.00
N VAL A 52 0.91 5.13 29.08
CA VAL A 52 1.10 4.26 30.25
C VAL A 52 0.15 4.70 31.36
N LEU A 53 -0.68 3.80 31.79
CA LEU A 53 -1.59 3.98 32.92
C LEU A 53 -0.98 3.29 34.14
N SER A 54 -0.88 4.01 35.24
CA SER A 54 -0.38 3.48 36.49
C SER A 54 -1.25 3.90 37.68
N ALA A 55 -1.34 3.06 38.69
CA ALA A 55 -2.00 3.39 39.95
C ALA A 55 -1.29 2.64 41.08
N LYS A 56 -1.25 3.27 42.27
CA LYS A 56 -0.68 2.62 43.44
C LYS A 56 -1.47 1.37 43.80
N GLY A 57 -0.81 0.22 43.80
CA GLY A 57 -1.41 -1.06 44.12
C GLY A 57 -1.93 -1.85 42.93
N ALA A 58 -1.68 -1.39 41.71
CA ALA A 58 -2.00 -2.10 40.48
C ALA A 58 -0.78 -2.17 39.53
N GLU A 59 -0.81 -3.15 38.62
CA GLU A 59 0.15 -3.22 37.54
C GLU A 59 -0.13 -2.12 36.49
N SER A 60 0.94 -1.61 35.89
CA SER A 60 0.79 -0.60 34.83
C SER A 60 0.27 -1.24 33.54
N VAL A 61 -0.60 -0.51 32.85
CA VAL A 61 -1.13 -0.91 31.52
C VAL A 61 -0.55 0.04 30.48
N THR A 62 -0.05 -0.51 29.39
CA THR A 62 0.48 0.27 28.27
C THR A 62 -0.42 0.12 27.06
N VAL A 63 -0.83 1.27 26.48
CA VAL A 63 -1.59 1.33 25.23
C VAL A 63 -0.68 1.95 24.17
N ALA A 64 -0.32 1.16 23.16
CA ALA A 64 0.46 1.66 22.04
C ALA A 64 -0.43 2.49 21.10
N ILE A 65 0.03 3.69 20.75
CA ILE A 65 -0.60 4.58 19.79
C ILE A 65 0.34 4.74 18.60
N SER A 66 -0.16 4.50 17.41
CA SER A 66 0.58 4.73 16.18
C SER A 66 -0.21 5.64 15.24
N GLN A 67 0.47 6.54 14.56
CA GLN A 67 -0.07 7.31 13.46
C GLN A 67 0.84 7.14 12.25
N LYS A 68 0.25 6.79 11.12
CA LYS A 68 0.95 6.72 9.84
C LYS A 68 1.46 8.12 9.43
N ALA A 69 2.43 8.18 8.54
CA ALA A 69 2.87 9.42 7.92
C ALA A 69 1.70 10.08 7.17
N VAL A 70 1.63 11.40 7.23
CA VAL A 70 0.65 12.21 6.49
C VAL A 70 1.38 13.19 5.58
N PHE A 71 0.80 13.54 4.48
CA PHE A 71 1.43 13.95 3.25
C PHE A 71 1.32 15.44 2.99
N SER A 72 2.22 15.93 2.14
CA SER A 72 2.09 17.29 1.62
C SER A 72 0.76 17.39 0.84
N SER A 73 0.07 18.53 1.00
CA SER A 73 -1.15 18.85 0.26
C SER A 73 -1.01 18.71 -1.26
N ASP A 74 0.22 18.70 -1.76
CA ASP A 74 0.56 18.63 -3.18
C ASP A 74 0.30 17.26 -3.81
N LEU A 75 0.15 16.20 -2.99
CA LEU A 75 -0.14 14.84 -3.46
C LEU A 75 -1.62 14.50 -3.36
N VAL A 76 -2.39 15.23 -2.56
CA VAL A 76 -3.82 14.96 -2.39
C VAL A 76 -4.57 15.29 -3.67
N GLY A 77 -5.32 14.32 -4.18
CA GLY A 77 -6.12 14.51 -5.38
C GLY A 77 -6.39 13.22 -6.14
N ARG A 78 -7.17 13.35 -7.19
CA ARG A 78 -7.51 12.27 -8.09
C ARG A 78 -6.53 12.20 -9.26
N TYR A 79 -5.93 11.03 -9.42
CA TYR A 79 -4.99 10.72 -10.50
C TYR A 79 -5.64 9.72 -11.45
N THR A 80 -5.68 10.08 -12.72
CA THR A 80 -6.15 9.17 -13.77
C THR A 80 -4.95 8.59 -14.51
N PRO A 81 -5.03 7.35 -14.98
CA PRO A 81 -4.00 6.77 -15.81
C PRO A 81 -3.72 7.67 -17.04
N TYR A 82 -2.46 7.99 -17.25
CA TYR A 82 -2.06 8.70 -18.47
C TYR A 82 -1.73 7.69 -19.56
N VAL A 83 -2.50 7.69 -20.62
CA VAL A 83 -2.28 6.84 -21.80
C VAL A 83 -1.67 7.71 -22.89
N PRO A 84 -0.35 7.63 -23.13
CA PRO A 84 0.33 8.49 -24.12
C PRO A 84 -0.18 8.31 -25.54
N ASP A 85 -0.60 7.11 -25.89
CA ASP A 85 -1.16 6.76 -27.19
C ASP A 85 -2.49 6.03 -26.99
N PRO A 86 -3.65 6.74 -27.06
CA PRO A 86 -4.96 6.12 -26.89
C PRO A 86 -5.30 5.08 -27.95
N GLU A 87 -4.67 5.13 -29.12
CA GLU A 87 -4.89 4.14 -30.20
C GLU A 87 -4.06 2.87 -29.97
N ASN A 88 -3.01 2.95 -29.15
CA ASN A 88 -2.20 1.79 -28.79
C ASN A 88 -1.81 1.84 -27.30
N PRO A 89 -2.78 1.70 -26.40
CA PRO A 89 -2.57 1.86 -24.95
C PRO A 89 -1.56 0.87 -24.39
N ILE A 90 -1.38 -0.29 -25.00
CA ILE A 90 -0.47 -1.33 -24.51
C ILE A 90 0.99 -1.04 -24.82
N ALA A 91 1.28 -0.33 -25.93
CA ALA A 91 2.67 -0.13 -26.39
C ALA A 91 3.51 0.80 -25.49
N ASN A 92 2.85 1.61 -24.66
CA ASN A 92 3.52 2.68 -23.91
C ASN A 92 3.54 2.45 -22.38
N PHE A 93 2.96 1.33 -21.92
CA PHE A 93 3.00 1.00 -20.50
C PHE A 93 4.25 0.20 -20.18
N PHE A 94 5.11 0.83 -19.46
CA PHE A 94 6.17 0.25 -18.66
C PHE A 94 7.38 -0.37 -19.30
N ILE A 95 8.31 -0.27 -18.48
CA ILE A 95 9.54 -1.00 -18.27
C ILE A 95 10.51 -0.69 -19.36
N ASN A 96 11.32 0.17 -18.87
CA ASN A 96 12.60 0.51 -19.39
C ASN A 96 13.09 -0.53 -20.41
N PRO A 97 13.25 -0.15 -21.65
CA PRO A 97 13.81 -1.00 -22.68
C PRO A 97 15.28 -1.36 -22.46
N VAL A 98 15.80 -1.25 -21.22
CA VAL A 98 17.21 -1.59 -20.90
C VAL A 98 17.64 -2.92 -21.51
N TYR A 99 16.70 -3.84 -21.65
CA TYR A 99 16.98 -5.15 -22.22
C TYR A 99 16.51 -5.31 -23.68
N ALA A 100 15.81 -4.32 -24.24
CA ALA A 100 15.24 -4.46 -25.59
C ALA A 100 16.31 -4.53 -26.69
N ASP A 101 17.40 -3.79 -26.51
CA ASP A 101 18.53 -3.76 -27.43
C ASP A 101 19.69 -4.66 -26.99
N MET A 102 19.49 -5.49 -25.95
CA MET A 102 20.51 -6.39 -25.47
C MET A 102 20.59 -7.63 -26.34
N ASP A 103 21.80 -8.13 -26.52
CA ASP A 103 22.05 -9.44 -27.16
C ASP A 103 21.19 -10.52 -26.48
N PRO A 104 20.33 -11.24 -27.22
CA PRO A 104 19.39 -12.21 -26.64
C PRO A 104 20.05 -13.28 -25.76
N GLU A 105 21.31 -13.64 -26.06
CA GLU A 105 22.08 -14.61 -25.27
C GLU A 105 22.52 -14.05 -23.91
N LYS A 106 22.51 -12.72 -23.76
CA LYS A 106 22.91 -12.02 -22.52
C LYS A 106 21.73 -11.51 -21.71
N VAL A 107 20.49 -11.64 -22.22
CA VAL A 107 19.30 -11.25 -21.50
C VAL A 107 19.18 -12.09 -20.23
N PRO A 108 19.05 -11.46 -19.05
CA PRO A 108 18.87 -12.20 -17.81
C PRO A 108 17.65 -13.10 -17.86
N GLN A 109 17.77 -14.26 -17.24
CA GLN A 109 16.69 -15.24 -17.12
C GLN A 109 16.04 -15.14 -15.74
N ILE A 110 14.73 -15.23 -15.69
CA ILE A 110 13.94 -15.27 -14.46
C ILE A 110 13.41 -16.69 -14.30
N ASP A 111 13.63 -17.28 -13.13
CA ASP A 111 13.02 -18.59 -12.82
C ASP A 111 11.52 -18.36 -12.51
N MET A 112 10.68 -18.76 -13.45
CA MET A 112 9.22 -18.72 -13.36
C MET A 112 8.64 -20.01 -12.80
N GLY A 113 9.48 -20.95 -12.39
CA GLY A 113 9.09 -22.27 -11.90
C GLY A 113 8.23 -22.23 -10.65
N PHE A 114 8.32 -21.13 -9.87
CA PHE A 114 7.46 -20.93 -8.70
C PHE A 114 5.95 -20.92 -9.07
N LEU A 115 5.58 -20.45 -10.26
CA LEU A 115 4.20 -20.47 -10.74
C LEU A 115 3.69 -21.90 -11.02
N LEU A 116 4.61 -22.82 -11.27
CA LEU A 116 4.30 -24.21 -11.65
C LEU A 116 4.70 -25.22 -10.57
N GLY A 117 5.26 -24.75 -9.43
CA GLY A 117 5.78 -25.62 -8.38
C GLY A 117 7.01 -26.44 -8.79
N VAL A 118 7.76 -25.99 -9.80
CA VAL A 118 8.97 -26.62 -10.32
C VAL A 118 10.17 -25.66 -10.25
N HIS A 119 11.39 -26.17 -10.30
CA HIS A 119 12.59 -25.36 -10.35
C HIS A 119 13.27 -25.42 -11.73
N GLY A 120 13.90 -24.32 -12.11
CA GLY A 120 14.68 -24.25 -13.35
C GLY A 120 13.86 -23.96 -14.61
N TYR A 121 12.58 -23.59 -14.47
CA TYR A 121 11.78 -23.13 -15.58
C TYR A 121 11.99 -21.64 -15.80
N THR A 122 12.97 -21.30 -16.63
CA THR A 122 13.41 -19.91 -16.81
C THR A 122 12.81 -19.26 -18.06
N TRP A 123 12.46 -17.99 -17.94
CA TRP A 123 12.06 -17.14 -19.05
C TRP A 123 13.00 -15.94 -19.17
N PRO A 124 13.27 -15.45 -20.39
CA PRO A 124 13.95 -14.19 -20.57
C PRO A 124 13.20 -13.05 -19.86
N VAL A 125 13.93 -12.18 -19.19
CA VAL A 125 13.33 -11.01 -18.51
C VAL A 125 12.45 -10.18 -19.46
N THR A 126 12.83 -10.08 -20.73
CA THR A 126 12.06 -9.39 -21.78
C THR A 126 10.70 -10.01 -22.02
N THR A 127 10.57 -11.34 -21.92
CA THR A 127 9.27 -12.02 -22.04
C THR A 127 8.40 -11.72 -20.84
N VAL A 128 8.94 -11.80 -19.62
CA VAL A 128 8.22 -11.52 -18.38
C VAL A 128 7.74 -10.07 -18.35
N THR A 129 8.62 -9.13 -18.71
CA THR A 129 8.27 -7.70 -18.76
C THR A 129 7.26 -7.41 -19.87
N GLY A 130 7.33 -8.10 -21.00
CA GLY A 130 6.34 -7.99 -22.07
C GLY A 130 4.94 -8.44 -21.63
N LEU A 131 4.84 -9.55 -20.91
CA LEU A 131 3.58 -10.01 -20.34
C LEU A 131 3.06 -9.07 -19.25
N ALA A 132 3.95 -8.60 -18.37
CA ALA A 132 3.59 -7.61 -17.35
C ALA A 132 3.04 -6.32 -17.99
N ASN A 133 3.68 -5.84 -19.07
CA ASN A 133 3.19 -4.68 -19.83
C ASN A 133 1.81 -4.91 -20.42
N GLN A 134 1.54 -6.10 -20.96
CA GLN A 134 0.21 -6.41 -21.50
C GLN A 134 -0.84 -6.42 -20.40
N LEU A 135 -0.57 -7.09 -19.28
CA LEU A 135 -1.49 -7.14 -18.13
C LEU A 135 -1.76 -5.74 -17.58
N VAL A 136 -0.70 -4.96 -17.35
CA VAL A 136 -0.83 -3.61 -16.85
C VAL A 136 -1.56 -2.72 -17.87
N GLY A 137 -1.24 -2.84 -19.16
CA GLY A 137 -1.93 -2.11 -20.22
C GLY A 137 -3.43 -2.43 -20.28
N MET A 138 -3.82 -3.68 -20.08
CA MET A 138 -5.23 -4.06 -19.97
C MET A 138 -5.89 -3.44 -18.73
N MET A 139 -5.24 -3.51 -17.57
CA MET A 139 -5.75 -2.91 -16.34
C MET A 139 -5.93 -1.39 -16.48
N TYR A 140 -4.92 -0.70 -16.99
CA TYR A 140 -4.97 0.75 -17.17
C TYR A 140 -5.82 1.18 -18.37
N GLY A 141 -5.91 0.37 -19.42
CA GLY A 141 -6.70 0.69 -20.61
C GLY A 141 -8.21 0.60 -20.40
N GLY A 142 -8.68 -0.04 -19.33
CA GLY A 142 -10.11 -0.25 -19.09
C GLY A 142 -10.47 -0.62 -17.66
N GLY A 143 -9.57 -1.30 -16.92
CA GLY A 143 -9.82 -1.76 -15.57
C GLY A 143 -9.71 -0.64 -14.55
N LEU A 144 -8.54 -0.02 -14.43
CA LEU A 144 -8.32 1.05 -13.48
C LEU A 144 -8.77 2.40 -14.07
N THR A 145 -9.68 3.09 -13.41
CA THR A 145 -10.21 4.37 -13.87
C THR A 145 -9.57 5.56 -13.17
N TYR A 146 -9.23 5.45 -11.90
CA TYR A 146 -8.51 6.48 -11.13
C TYR A 146 -7.92 5.92 -9.83
N PHE A 147 -6.99 6.68 -9.27
CA PHE A 147 -6.60 6.64 -7.86
C PHE A 147 -6.95 7.94 -7.16
N ASP A 148 -7.52 7.87 -5.95
CA ASP A 148 -7.74 9.01 -5.06
C ASP A 148 -6.72 8.97 -3.94
N PHE A 149 -5.77 9.91 -3.95
CA PHE A 149 -4.83 10.12 -2.85
C PHE A 149 -5.48 11.05 -1.84
N LYS A 150 -5.85 10.52 -0.68
CA LYS A 150 -6.58 11.25 0.35
C LYS A 150 -5.62 11.91 1.35
N ASP A 151 -6.12 12.91 2.02
CA ASP A 151 -5.36 13.71 2.98
C ASP A 151 -5.05 12.98 4.30
N ASP A 152 -5.62 11.81 4.52
CA ASP A 152 -5.33 10.91 5.63
C ASP A 152 -4.28 9.84 5.30
N GLY A 153 -3.72 9.85 4.08
CA GLY A 153 -2.72 8.90 3.61
C GLY A 153 -3.32 7.62 3.03
N THR A 154 -4.64 7.48 2.99
CA THR A 154 -5.28 6.35 2.33
C THR A 154 -5.42 6.60 0.83
N ILE A 155 -5.51 5.52 0.07
CA ILE A 155 -5.76 5.57 -1.37
C ILE A 155 -7.08 4.88 -1.66
N GLY A 156 -7.94 5.58 -2.38
CA GLY A 156 -9.10 5.00 -3.05
C GLY A 156 -8.80 4.73 -4.51
N ALA A 157 -9.58 3.89 -5.15
CA ALA A 157 -9.47 3.61 -6.58
C ALA A 157 -10.86 3.43 -7.20
N GLY A 158 -11.00 3.86 -8.45
CA GLY A 158 -12.09 3.42 -9.33
C GLY A 158 -11.57 2.32 -10.24
N TYR A 159 -12.28 1.23 -10.32
CA TYR A 159 -11.90 0.11 -11.19
C TYR A 159 -13.12 -0.54 -11.82
N ARG A 160 -12.87 -1.36 -12.83
CA ARG A 160 -13.89 -2.16 -13.51
C ARG A 160 -13.40 -3.59 -13.60
N ASP A 161 -14.23 -4.53 -13.22
CA ASP A 161 -13.93 -5.94 -13.35
C ASP A 161 -13.85 -6.35 -14.82
N MET A 162 -12.89 -7.18 -15.15
CA MET A 162 -12.79 -7.78 -16.48
C MET A 162 -13.81 -8.91 -16.59
N LEU A 163 -14.84 -8.72 -17.43
CA LEU A 163 -15.93 -9.67 -17.63
C LEU A 163 -15.63 -10.71 -18.70
N GLY A 164 -14.68 -10.43 -19.57
CA GLY A 164 -14.31 -11.35 -20.64
C GLY A 164 -13.23 -10.78 -21.56
N PHE A 165 -12.70 -11.64 -22.40
CA PHE A 165 -11.68 -11.28 -23.36
C PHE A 165 -12.05 -11.86 -24.74
N ASP A 166 -12.15 -10.99 -25.73
CA ASP A 166 -12.30 -11.36 -27.14
C ASP A 166 -11.00 -11.12 -27.87
N LEU A 167 -10.48 -12.12 -28.58
CA LEU A 167 -9.20 -12.02 -29.31
C LEU A 167 -9.22 -10.93 -30.39
N THR A 168 -10.41 -10.52 -30.85
CA THR A 168 -10.56 -9.53 -31.91
C THR A 168 -10.95 -8.14 -31.39
N ALA A 169 -11.67 -8.08 -30.28
CA ALA A 169 -12.20 -6.85 -29.68
C ALA A 169 -11.47 -6.42 -28.39
N GLY A 170 -10.65 -7.32 -27.80
CA GLY A 170 -9.95 -7.08 -26.56
C GLY A 170 -10.79 -7.35 -25.30
N PRO A 171 -10.39 -6.82 -24.14
CA PRO A 171 -11.08 -7.03 -22.87
C PRO A 171 -12.42 -6.29 -22.83
N THR A 172 -13.41 -6.93 -22.21
CA THR A 172 -14.69 -6.31 -21.87
C THR A 172 -14.75 -6.07 -20.36
N PHE A 173 -15.10 -4.85 -19.98
CA PHE A 173 -15.16 -4.44 -18.58
C PHE A 173 -16.59 -4.17 -18.14
N GLY A 174 -16.86 -4.44 -16.87
CA GLY A 174 -18.11 -4.13 -16.18
C GLY A 174 -18.28 -2.65 -15.84
N PRO A 175 -19.31 -2.32 -15.05
CA PRO A 175 -19.49 -0.98 -14.51
C PRO A 175 -18.31 -0.63 -13.59
N GLU A 176 -18.10 0.68 -13.40
CA GLU A 176 -17.11 1.17 -12.46
C GLU A 176 -17.55 0.87 -11.02
N VAL A 177 -16.61 0.37 -10.22
CA VAL A 177 -16.72 0.08 -8.81
C VAL A 177 -15.67 0.91 -8.07
N GLU A 178 -16.03 1.42 -6.92
CA GLU A 178 -15.09 2.16 -6.07
C GLU A 178 -14.46 1.23 -5.02
N PHE A 179 -13.16 1.42 -4.77
CA PHE A 179 -12.44 0.82 -3.64
C PHE A 179 -12.00 1.95 -2.67
N PRO A 180 -12.11 1.79 -1.35
CA PRO A 180 -12.86 0.74 -0.65
C PRO A 180 -14.38 0.97 -0.80
N ASN A 181 -15.13 -0.10 -0.90
CA ASN A 181 -16.58 -0.12 -0.92
C ASN A 181 -17.15 -0.85 0.31
N ALA A 182 -18.48 -0.92 0.45
CA ALA A 182 -19.10 -1.55 1.61
C ALA A 182 -18.72 -3.04 1.77
N GLU A 183 -18.57 -3.75 0.67
CA GLU A 183 -18.21 -5.18 0.67
C GLU A 183 -16.75 -5.38 1.10
N THR A 184 -15.83 -4.59 0.57
CA THR A 184 -14.42 -4.66 0.96
C THR A 184 -14.20 -4.19 2.40
N LEU A 185 -14.95 -3.21 2.88
CA LEU A 185 -14.85 -2.73 4.28
C LEU A 185 -15.38 -3.71 5.32
N GLU A 186 -16.20 -4.69 4.93
CA GLU A 186 -16.60 -5.78 5.82
C GLU A 186 -15.43 -6.74 6.13
N VAL A 187 -14.45 -6.82 5.24
CA VAL A 187 -13.35 -7.79 5.30
C VAL A 187 -12.00 -7.12 5.54
N LEU A 188 -11.81 -5.92 5.03
CA LEU A 188 -10.53 -5.22 5.00
C LEU A 188 -10.63 -3.82 5.63
N PRO A 189 -9.55 -3.34 6.29
CA PRO A 189 -9.52 -1.99 6.81
C PRO A 189 -9.46 -0.96 5.67
N VAL A 190 -10.02 0.23 5.91
CA VAL A 190 -10.00 1.36 4.95
C VAL A 190 -8.60 1.78 4.50
N ASP A 191 -7.59 1.45 5.30
CA ASP A 191 -6.18 1.77 5.08
C ASP A 191 -5.36 0.60 4.49
N ALA A 192 -6.05 -0.38 3.86
CA ALA A 192 -5.40 -1.49 3.17
C ALA A 192 -4.44 -1.04 2.05
N ILE A 193 -4.73 0.12 1.43
CA ILE A 193 -3.81 0.77 0.50
C ILE A 193 -3.56 2.18 0.99
N THR A 194 -2.28 2.50 1.19
CA THR A 194 -1.85 3.79 1.71
C THR A 194 -0.68 4.33 0.89
N TYR A 195 -0.36 5.60 1.09
CA TYR A 195 0.85 6.21 0.55
C TYR A 195 1.54 7.03 1.64
N TYR A 196 2.83 7.24 1.52
CA TYR A 196 3.62 8.09 2.42
C TYR A 196 4.83 8.69 1.71
N THR A 197 5.41 9.73 2.30
CA THR A 197 6.66 10.30 1.84
C THR A 197 7.78 9.95 2.81
N LYS A 198 8.94 9.59 2.27
CA LYS A 198 10.14 9.30 3.04
C LYS A 198 11.34 9.64 2.19
N ASP A 199 12.27 10.43 2.73
CA ASP A 199 13.50 10.84 2.04
C ASP A 199 13.24 11.48 0.66
N GLY A 200 12.18 12.29 0.54
CA GLY A 200 11.79 12.98 -0.69
C GLY A 200 11.21 12.08 -1.78
N LYS A 201 10.87 10.84 -1.46
CA LYS A 201 10.17 9.90 -2.33
C LYS A 201 8.75 9.68 -1.85
N VAL A 202 7.88 9.34 -2.78
CA VAL A 202 6.52 8.86 -2.50
C VAL A 202 6.52 7.35 -2.55
N TYR A 203 5.89 6.71 -1.58
CA TYR A 203 5.73 5.27 -1.53
C TYR A 203 4.25 4.92 -1.57
N PHE A 204 3.92 3.94 -2.40
CA PHE A 204 2.62 3.30 -2.43
C PHE A 204 2.71 2.03 -1.59
N ALA A 205 1.99 1.97 -0.49
CA ALA A 205 2.06 0.86 0.46
C ALA A 205 0.78 0.02 0.39
N ILE A 206 0.96 -1.27 0.20
CA ILE A 206 -0.12 -2.25 0.10
C ILE A 206 0.00 -3.19 1.29
N ASP A 207 -1.07 -3.32 2.05
CA ASP A 207 -1.18 -4.24 3.17
C ASP A 207 -1.08 -5.70 2.71
N LYS A 208 -0.35 -6.53 3.46
CA LYS A 208 -0.17 -7.95 3.12
C LYS A 208 -1.46 -8.75 3.31
N GLU A 209 -2.30 -8.39 4.26
CA GLU A 209 -3.60 -9.03 4.46
C GLU A 209 -4.52 -8.77 3.26
N TYR A 210 -4.50 -7.53 2.73
CA TYR A 210 -5.20 -7.20 1.48
C TYR A 210 -4.71 -8.03 0.29
N LEU A 211 -3.39 -8.16 0.12
CA LEU A 211 -2.83 -9.00 -0.94
C LEU A 211 -3.17 -10.48 -0.77
N THR A 212 -3.20 -10.96 0.46
CA THR A 212 -3.64 -12.33 0.77
C THR A 212 -5.10 -12.52 0.38
N TYR A 213 -5.97 -11.56 0.72
CA TYR A 213 -7.38 -11.59 0.36
C TYR A 213 -7.59 -11.63 -1.15
N ILE A 214 -7.00 -10.69 -1.90
CA ILE A 214 -7.11 -10.67 -3.38
C ILE A 214 -6.50 -11.94 -3.97
N GLY A 215 -5.33 -12.37 -3.51
CA GLY A 215 -4.67 -13.56 -4.01
C GLY A 215 -5.54 -14.80 -3.89
N GLN A 216 -6.21 -14.97 -2.76
CA GLN A 216 -7.08 -16.12 -2.52
C GLN A 216 -8.43 -16.00 -3.24
N ALA A 217 -9.05 -14.80 -3.21
CA ALA A 217 -10.38 -14.61 -3.75
C ALA A 217 -10.39 -14.61 -5.30
N GLU A 218 -9.39 -13.99 -5.92
CA GLU A 218 -9.40 -13.72 -7.36
C GLU A 218 -8.44 -14.61 -8.16
N LEU A 219 -7.34 -15.06 -7.55
CA LEU A 219 -6.24 -15.69 -8.28
C LEU A 219 -5.91 -17.11 -7.80
N GLU A 220 -6.48 -17.56 -6.69
CA GLU A 220 -6.11 -18.80 -6.00
C GLU A 220 -4.60 -18.92 -5.72
N MET A 221 -3.96 -17.78 -5.38
CA MET A 221 -2.51 -17.66 -5.21
C MET A 221 -2.16 -16.99 -3.88
N ASP A 222 -1.00 -17.33 -3.32
CA ASP A 222 -0.40 -16.61 -2.20
C ASP A 222 0.48 -15.46 -2.73
N LEU A 223 -0.13 -14.29 -2.93
CA LEU A 223 0.56 -13.12 -3.47
C LEU A 223 1.73 -12.64 -2.57
N PRO A 224 1.59 -12.56 -1.24
CA PRO A 224 2.72 -12.22 -0.37
C PRO A 224 3.92 -13.15 -0.55
N GLN A 225 3.72 -14.47 -0.60
CA GLN A 225 4.79 -15.43 -0.82
C GLN A 225 5.49 -15.22 -2.17
N ILE A 226 4.72 -14.93 -3.22
CA ILE A 226 5.27 -14.66 -4.56
C ILE A 226 6.10 -13.38 -4.55
N ILE A 227 5.59 -12.32 -3.93
CA ILE A 227 6.30 -11.03 -3.84
C ILE A 227 7.58 -11.19 -3.03
N ASP A 228 7.55 -11.88 -1.88
CA ASP A 228 8.74 -12.12 -1.05
C ASP A 228 9.81 -12.90 -1.83
N ALA A 229 9.42 -13.91 -2.60
CA ALA A 229 10.33 -14.65 -3.46
C ALA A 229 10.96 -13.78 -4.56
N LEU A 230 10.17 -12.89 -5.17
CA LEU A 230 10.67 -11.93 -6.16
C LEU A 230 11.65 -10.92 -5.54
N LEU A 231 11.34 -10.40 -4.36
CA LEU A 231 12.21 -9.45 -3.67
C LEU A 231 13.53 -10.08 -3.23
N ALA A 232 13.50 -11.34 -2.79
CA ALA A 232 14.72 -12.09 -2.48
C ALA A 232 15.62 -12.27 -3.71
N GLN A 233 15.03 -12.44 -4.88
CA GLN A 233 15.76 -12.60 -6.15
C GLN A 233 16.20 -11.24 -6.72
N TYR A 234 15.44 -10.17 -6.50
CA TYR A 234 15.67 -8.84 -7.09
C TYR A 234 15.69 -7.73 -6.04
N PRO A 235 16.67 -7.70 -5.14
CA PRO A 235 16.74 -6.69 -4.07
C PRO A 235 16.89 -5.24 -4.58
N GLY A 236 17.27 -5.09 -5.87
CA GLY A 236 17.41 -3.78 -6.52
C GLY A 236 16.09 -3.09 -6.93
N LEU A 237 14.93 -3.72 -6.75
CA LEU A 237 13.63 -3.11 -7.06
C LEU A 237 13.28 -1.93 -6.15
N GLY A 238 13.95 -1.81 -4.99
CA GLY A 238 13.73 -0.71 -4.05
C GLY A 238 12.40 -0.77 -3.31
N ILE A 239 11.69 -1.90 -3.40
CA ILE A 239 10.46 -2.14 -2.65
C ILE A 239 10.84 -2.43 -1.21
N GLU A 240 10.25 -1.71 -0.27
CA GLU A 240 10.41 -1.97 1.17
C GLU A 240 9.37 -3.00 1.59
N ALA A 241 9.81 -4.10 2.20
CA ALA A 241 8.94 -5.11 2.80
C ALA A 241 9.04 -5.03 4.32
N THR A 242 7.90 -4.92 4.98
CA THR A 242 7.76 -5.03 6.44
C THR A 242 6.97 -6.29 6.80
N ASP A 243 6.66 -6.49 8.07
CA ASP A 243 5.78 -7.58 8.48
C ASP A 243 4.34 -7.34 7.96
N ASP A 244 3.91 -6.08 7.84
CA ASP A 244 2.54 -5.70 7.58
C ASP A 244 2.28 -5.29 6.11
N TYR A 245 3.26 -4.72 5.40
CA TYR A 245 3.02 -4.18 4.05
C TYR A 245 4.24 -4.25 3.13
N TYR A 246 3.98 -4.08 1.83
CA TYR A 246 4.97 -3.77 0.80
C TYR A 246 4.84 -2.31 0.37
N ALA A 247 5.96 -1.59 0.33
CA ALA A 247 5.99 -0.19 -0.08
C ALA A 247 6.79 -0.02 -1.37
N ILE A 248 6.12 0.42 -2.41
CA ILE A 248 6.65 0.59 -3.75
C ILE A 248 7.03 2.07 -3.94
N PRO A 249 8.30 2.39 -4.22
CA PRO A 249 8.69 3.76 -4.50
C PRO A 249 8.11 4.25 -5.83
N LEU A 250 7.43 5.39 -5.80
CA LEU A 250 6.90 6.04 -6.99
C LEU A 250 7.84 7.16 -7.46
N LYS A 251 7.92 7.35 -8.76
CA LYS A 251 8.54 8.54 -9.33
C LYS A 251 7.54 9.69 -9.25
N TYR A 252 7.93 10.72 -8.53
CA TYR A 252 7.12 11.92 -8.35
C TYR A 252 7.73 13.10 -9.12
N GLY A 253 6.89 13.85 -9.78
CA GLY A 253 7.30 15.06 -10.45
C GLY A 253 6.15 16.04 -10.64
N VAL A 254 6.48 17.34 -10.69
CA VAL A 254 5.54 18.40 -11.05
C VAL A 254 6.10 19.11 -12.26
N LYS A 255 5.34 19.13 -13.35
CA LYS A 255 5.67 19.85 -14.57
C LYS A 255 4.47 20.66 -15.03
N ASP A 256 4.67 21.97 -15.23
CA ASP A 256 3.63 22.90 -15.69
C ASP A 256 2.35 22.88 -14.81
N GLY A 257 2.52 22.66 -13.51
CA GLY A 257 1.42 22.55 -12.54
C GLY A 257 0.68 21.21 -12.57
N VAL A 258 1.15 20.24 -13.35
CA VAL A 258 0.62 18.87 -13.37
C VAL A 258 1.52 17.96 -12.54
N THR A 259 0.94 17.34 -11.53
CA THR A 259 1.60 16.34 -10.72
C THR A 259 1.52 14.98 -11.43
N THR A 260 2.66 14.30 -11.53
CA THR A 260 2.75 12.93 -12.05
C THR A 260 3.37 12.01 -11.00
N LEU A 261 2.88 10.80 -10.90
CA LEU A 261 3.37 9.73 -10.03
C LEU A 261 3.87 8.58 -10.88
#